data_5fa378336bf875fa6e0d50e9da11c32f
#
_entry.id   5fa378336bf875fa6e0d50e9da11c32f
#
_cell.length_a   1.000
_cell.length_b   1.000
_cell.length_c   1.000
_cell.angle_alpha   90.00
_cell.angle_beta   90.00
_cell.angle_gamma   90.00
#
_symmetry.space_group_name_H-M   'P 1'
#
loop_
_entity.id
_entity.type
_entity.pdbx_description
1 polymer ?
#
loop_
_entity_poly.entity_id
_entity_poly.type
_entity_poly.pdbx_seq_one_letter_code
_entity_poly.pdbx_strand_id
1 'polypeptide(L)'
;MGLTNNIRVAYNNFARGGKKPQISCTDQIAIMNQLASSAMFESGHKKAQIEIPKVTARFNELLANTLFLDPVPSLMRDGSFPDKRLRGDCSNLSGVLFTLCQYSGTRTEIIEFIRSLPEQDVQSIRFQEGFRGTRMLELVESFGGKEKAWTADLLSDGTLRVLAIAAALLSADRGTTVVIEEVDNGVHPSRARQLLSTMREQAKKRGVRLLLSTHNPALMDALPDEALGDVIFCYRDSKQGDSQLVRLQDLQDYPGLVAQGPLGELVTNGIVDRFVKNPETPEQKKQKALDWLAKMRGEDV
;
A
#
# COMPACT_ATOMS: atom_id res chain seq x y z
N MET A 1 7.76 21.20 30.93
CA MET A 1 9.10 20.81 30.45
C MET A 1 9.18 19.31 30.54
N GLY A 2 9.08 18.57 29.42
CA GLY A 2 9.23 17.10 29.41
C GLY A 2 10.69 16.76 29.71
N LEU A 3 10.90 15.81 30.62
CA LEU A 3 12.24 15.26 30.90
C LEU A 3 12.71 14.55 29.61
N THR A 4 13.80 15.03 29.02
CA THR A 4 14.50 14.35 27.92
C THR A 4 15.23 13.14 28.47
N ASN A 5 14.84 11.94 28.06
CA ASN A 5 15.56 10.73 28.42
C ASN A 5 16.62 10.42 27.36
N ASN A 6 17.80 10.04 27.82
CA ASN A 6 18.87 9.57 26.95
C ASN A 6 18.72 8.05 26.72
N ILE A 7 18.63 7.67 25.45
CA ILE A 7 18.56 6.28 25.01
C ILE A 7 19.96 5.83 24.57
N ARG A 8 20.48 4.72 25.11
CA ARG A 8 21.72 4.11 24.64
C ARG A 8 21.49 3.21 23.45
N VAL A 9 22.12 3.53 22.33
CA VAL A 9 21.98 2.81 21.05
C VAL A 9 23.32 2.13 20.76
N ALA A 10 23.29 0.80 20.65
CA ALA A 10 24.45 0.03 20.21
C ALA A 10 24.55 0.05 18.67
N TYR A 11 25.76 0.27 18.15
CA TYR A 11 25.99 0.28 16.71
C TYR A 11 27.05 -0.74 16.27
N ASN A 12 27.02 -1.10 15.00
CA ASN A 12 28.00 -1.99 14.41
C ASN A 12 29.24 -1.19 14.00
N ASN A 13 30.38 -1.44 14.66
CA ASN A 13 31.66 -0.83 14.31
C ASN A 13 32.41 -1.60 13.21
N PHE A 14 31.81 -2.67 12.68
CA PHE A 14 32.36 -3.56 11.64
C PHE A 14 33.65 -4.29 12.02
N ALA A 15 34.02 -4.28 13.31
CA ALA A 15 35.13 -5.11 13.82
C ALA A 15 34.68 -6.57 14.05
N ARG A 16 35.63 -7.50 13.94
CA ARG A 16 35.39 -8.92 14.24
C ARG A 16 35.43 -9.15 15.74
N GLY A 17 34.31 -9.53 16.33
CA GLY A 17 34.16 -9.84 17.76
C GLY A 17 34.11 -8.59 18.66
N GLY A 18 33.91 -8.81 19.96
CA GLY A 18 33.87 -7.76 20.96
C GLY A 18 32.46 -7.18 21.23
N LYS A 19 32.38 -6.37 22.28
CA LYS A 19 31.15 -5.68 22.69
C LYS A 19 30.86 -4.54 21.71
N LYS A 20 29.63 -4.44 21.25
CA LYS A 20 29.23 -3.32 20.36
C LYS A 20 29.34 -2.00 21.10
N PRO A 21 29.97 -0.98 20.50
CA PRO A 21 30.03 0.36 21.08
C PRO A 21 28.63 0.98 21.15
N GLN A 22 28.45 1.92 22.07
CA GLN A 22 27.18 2.58 22.32
C GLN A 22 27.32 4.09 22.17
N ILE A 23 26.29 4.72 21.67
CA ILE A 23 26.11 6.17 21.61
C ILE A 23 24.86 6.57 22.38
N SER A 24 24.84 7.82 22.86
CA SER A 24 23.68 8.40 23.52
C SER A 24 22.82 9.16 22.50
N CYS A 25 21.54 8.82 22.42
CA CYS A 25 20.53 9.49 21.61
C CYS A 25 19.44 10.06 22.51
N THR A 26 18.76 11.12 22.09
CA THR A 26 17.57 11.64 22.77
C THR A 26 16.32 10.87 22.33
N ASP A 27 15.32 10.79 23.21
CA ASP A 27 13.99 10.25 22.91
C ASP A 27 13.06 11.23 22.16
N GLN A 28 13.48 12.50 22.02
CA GLN A 28 12.69 13.56 21.38
C GLN A 28 12.75 13.56 19.84
N ILE A 29 13.73 12.89 19.27
CA ILE A 29 13.96 12.80 17.82
C ILE A 29 14.15 11.34 17.44
N ALA A 30 13.57 10.93 16.31
CA ALA A 30 13.77 9.57 15.81
C ALA A 30 15.27 9.22 15.77
N ILE A 31 15.64 8.09 16.36
CA ILE A 31 17.04 7.64 16.48
C ILE A 31 17.74 7.67 15.12
N MET A 32 17.05 7.23 14.08
CA MET A 32 17.56 7.20 12.72
C MET A 32 18.04 8.60 12.25
N ASN A 33 17.32 9.67 12.57
CA ASN A 33 17.73 11.03 12.20
C ASN A 33 18.99 11.48 12.94
N GLN A 34 19.18 11.01 14.17
CA GLN A 34 20.38 11.32 14.97
C GLN A 34 21.62 10.57 14.46
N LEU A 35 21.43 9.39 13.83
CA LEU A 35 22.51 8.59 13.24
C LEU A 35 22.99 9.12 11.87
N ALA A 36 22.38 10.17 11.35
CA ALA A 36 22.77 10.76 10.05
C ALA A 36 24.12 11.50 10.08
N SER A 37 24.65 11.82 11.27
CA SER A 37 25.93 12.51 11.41
C SER A 37 27.07 11.53 11.74
N SER A 38 28.16 11.60 10.97
CA SER A 38 29.38 10.84 11.24
C SER A 38 30.02 11.18 12.59
N ALA A 39 29.80 12.40 13.11
CA ALA A 39 30.31 12.86 14.39
C ALA A 39 29.71 12.11 15.61
N MET A 40 28.63 11.39 15.44
CA MET A 40 28.01 10.56 16.47
C MET A 40 28.84 9.31 16.83
N PHE A 41 29.78 8.92 15.96
CA PHE A 41 30.54 7.68 16.10
C PHE A 41 32.00 7.96 16.48
N GLU A 42 32.60 7.07 17.27
CA GLU A 42 33.99 7.19 17.68
C GLU A 42 34.94 7.33 16.48
N SER A 43 35.96 8.20 16.61
CA SER A 43 36.90 8.52 15.52
C SER A 43 37.68 7.32 15.00
N GLY A 44 37.87 6.28 15.83
CA GLY A 44 38.49 5.01 15.44
C GLY A 44 37.59 4.09 14.58
N HIS A 45 36.30 4.36 14.52
CA HIS A 45 35.32 3.52 13.81
C HIS A 45 34.99 4.07 12.41
N LYS A 46 36.00 4.32 11.57
CA LYS A 46 35.88 4.97 10.25
C LYS A 46 34.79 4.36 9.36
N LYS A 47 34.67 3.03 9.34
CA LYS A 47 33.65 2.37 8.55
C LYS A 47 32.24 2.67 9.06
N ALA A 48 32.01 2.71 10.37
CA ALA A 48 30.73 3.10 10.95
C ALA A 48 30.38 4.56 10.64
N GLN A 49 31.37 5.47 10.70
CA GLN A 49 31.21 6.89 10.37
C GLN A 49 30.76 7.12 8.92
N ILE A 50 31.03 6.20 8.00
CA ILE A 50 30.65 6.29 6.57
C ILE A 50 29.35 5.53 6.32
N GLU A 51 29.31 4.25 6.71
CA GLU A 51 28.22 3.36 6.30
C GLU A 51 26.89 3.64 7.03
N ILE A 52 26.94 3.97 8.32
CA ILE A 52 25.71 4.21 9.08
C ILE A 52 25.01 5.48 8.61
N PRO A 53 25.66 6.65 8.47
CA PRO A 53 25.02 7.84 7.90
C PRO A 53 24.49 7.63 6.48
N LYS A 54 25.22 6.88 5.64
CA LYS A 54 24.79 6.56 4.27
C LYS A 54 23.49 5.72 4.25
N VAL A 55 23.43 4.68 5.09
CA VAL A 55 22.21 3.86 5.22
C VAL A 55 21.06 4.69 5.78
N THR A 56 21.32 5.51 6.79
CA THR A 56 20.34 6.41 7.40
C THR A 56 19.77 7.40 6.38
N ALA A 57 20.64 8.05 5.60
CA ALA A 57 20.22 8.97 4.55
C ALA A 57 19.30 8.29 3.53
N ARG A 58 19.66 7.06 3.12
CA ARG A 58 18.83 6.27 2.20
C ARG A 58 17.46 5.92 2.78
N PHE A 59 17.39 5.53 4.05
CA PHE A 59 16.11 5.26 4.71
C PHE A 59 15.26 6.52 4.85
N ASN A 60 15.86 7.64 5.22
CA ASN A 60 15.16 8.92 5.30
C ASN A 60 14.60 9.35 3.93
N GLU A 61 15.38 9.16 2.86
CA GLU A 61 14.92 9.41 1.49
C GLU A 61 13.72 8.50 1.12
N LEU A 62 13.80 7.21 1.44
CA LEU A 62 12.71 6.27 1.18
C LEU A 62 11.43 6.62 1.95
N LEU A 63 11.55 7.03 3.21
CA LEU A 63 10.41 7.46 4.03
C LEU A 63 9.84 8.81 3.55
N ALA A 64 10.71 9.77 3.21
CA ALA A 64 10.29 11.07 2.69
C ALA A 64 9.56 10.94 1.33
N ASN A 65 9.93 9.93 0.54
CA ASN A 65 9.29 9.60 -0.74
C ASN A 65 8.12 8.62 -0.55
N THR A 66 7.43 8.66 0.58
CA THR A 66 6.22 7.88 0.82
C THR A 66 5.01 8.83 0.80
N LEU A 67 4.04 8.52 -0.05
CA LEU A 67 2.74 9.18 -0.10
C LEU A 67 1.72 8.29 0.61
N PHE A 68 1.25 8.71 1.76
CA PHE A 68 0.08 8.11 2.41
C PHE A 68 -1.18 8.73 1.82
N LEU A 69 -1.98 7.91 1.18
CA LEU A 69 -3.21 8.31 0.53
C LEU A 69 -4.41 7.88 1.39
N ASP A 70 -5.06 8.87 1.96
CA ASP A 70 -6.32 8.72 2.71
C ASP A 70 -7.36 9.69 2.13
N PRO A 71 -8.00 9.32 1.01
CA PRO A 71 -8.90 10.19 0.29
C PRO A 71 -10.11 10.58 1.15
N VAL A 72 -10.32 11.87 1.34
CA VAL A 72 -11.49 12.43 2.04
C VAL A 72 -12.46 13.02 1.01
N PRO A 73 -13.49 12.28 0.55
CA PRO A 73 -14.36 12.68 -0.57
C PRO A 73 -14.98 14.05 -0.38
N SER A 74 -15.36 14.44 0.86
CA SER A 74 -15.91 15.74 1.15
C SER A 74 -14.97 16.90 0.83
N LEU A 75 -13.65 16.72 0.95
CA LEU A 75 -12.63 17.72 0.62
C LEU A 75 -12.26 17.72 -0.88
N MET A 76 -12.58 16.64 -1.59
CA MET A 76 -12.24 16.46 -3.00
C MET A 76 -13.27 17.08 -3.95
N ARG A 77 -14.43 17.47 -3.41
CA ARG A 77 -15.57 18.03 -4.17
C ARG A 77 -15.36 19.45 -4.62
N ASP A 78 -14.42 20.15 -4.02
CA ASP A 78 -14.14 21.57 -4.32
C ASP A 78 -13.12 21.73 -5.44
N GLY A 79 -13.18 22.90 -6.10
CA GLY A 79 -12.12 23.35 -7.01
C GLY A 79 -10.85 23.68 -6.24
N SER A 80 -9.70 23.37 -6.82
CA SER A 80 -8.40 23.66 -6.21
C SER A 80 -7.43 24.30 -7.16
N PHE A 81 -6.37 24.94 -6.62
CA PHE A 81 -5.31 25.52 -7.44
C PHE A 81 -4.52 24.41 -8.17
N PRO A 82 -4.03 24.68 -9.40
CA PRO A 82 -3.12 23.76 -10.07
C PRO A 82 -1.94 23.40 -9.18
N ASP A 83 -1.67 22.10 -9.06
CA ASP A 83 -0.60 21.56 -8.22
C ASP A 83 0.06 20.37 -8.94
N LYS A 84 1.31 20.07 -8.60
CA LYS A 84 2.04 18.91 -9.14
C LYS A 84 1.98 17.69 -8.25
N ARG A 85 1.76 17.88 -6.94
CA ARG A 85 1.76 16.82 -5.94
C ARG A 85 0.40 16.70 -5.28
N LEU A 86 -0.12 15.49 -5.25
CA LEU A 86 -1.36 15.20 -4.54
C LEU A 86 -1.09 15.23 -3.03
N ARG A 87 -2.00 15.86 -2.28
CA ARG A 87 -2.01 15.81 -0.82
C ARG A 87 -2.56 14.47 -0.35
N GLY A 88 -2.18 14.02 0.85
CA GLY A 88 -2.66 12.76 1.41
C GLY A 88 -4.18 12.67 1.53
N ASP A 89 -4.85 13.77 1.91
CA ASP A 89 -6.31 13.90 2.00
C ASP A 89 -7.02 14.11 0.65
N CYS A 90 -6.24 14.28 -0.43
CA CYS A 90 -6.69 14.54 -1.79
C CYS A 90 -7.50 15.85 -1.96
N SER A 91 -7.44 16.80 -1.02
CA SER A 91 -8.17 18.08 -1.08
C SER A 91 -7.82 18.93 -2.32
N ASN A 92 -6.69 18.69 -2.95
CA ASN A 92 -6.25 19.38 -4.18
C ASN A 92 -6.42 18.54 -5.46
N LEU A 93 -7.34 17.56 -5.45
CA LEU A 93 -7.52 16.60 -6.55
C LEU A 93 -7.75 17.29 -7.90
N SER A 94 -8.70 18.23 -7.96
CA SER A 94 -9.06 18.94 -9.22
C SER A 94 -7.86 19.66 -9.83
N GLY A 95 -7.05 20.33 -9.00
CA GLY A 95 -5.85 21.06 -9.45
C GLY A 95 -4.72 20.15 -9.93
N VAL A 96 -4.52 18.99 -9.26
CA VAL A 96 -3.52 18.01 -9.68
C VAL A 96 -3.93 17.34 -10.98
N LEU A 97 -5.19 16.92 -11.12
CA LEU A 97 -5.70 16.32 -12.36
C LEU A 97 -5.62 17.32 -13.52
N PHE A 98 -5.92 18.60 -13.27
CA PHE A 98 -5.73 19.66 -14.28
C PHE A 98 -4.28 19.71 -14.76
N THR A 99 -3.32 19.74 -13.84
CA THR A 99 -1.89 19.79 -14.17
C THR A 99 -1.45 18.55 -14.93
N LEU A 100 -1.87 17.37 -14.51
CA LEU A 100 -1.58 16.09 -15.18
C LEU A 100 -2.14 16.06 -16.61
N CYS A 101 -3.33 16.60 -16.84
CA CYS A 101 -3.98 16.64 -18.14
C CYS A 101 -3.29 17.61 -19.16
N GLN A 102 -2.30 18.41 -18.73
CA GLN A 102 -1.47 19.20 -19.65
C GLN A 102 -0.42 18.32 -20.37
N TYR A 103 -0.12 17.12 -19.84
CA TYR A 103 0.81 16.20 -20.46
C TYR A 103 0.09 15.27 -21.45
N SER A 104 0.71 15.04 -22.61
CA SER A 104 0.17 14.19 -23.65
C SER A 104 -0.06 12.76 -23.14
N GLY A 105 -1.23 12.19 -23.41
CA GLY A 105 -1.59 10.82 -23.05
C GLY A 105 -2.12 10.64 -21.62
N THR A 106 -1.79 11.52 -20.67
CA THR A 106 -2.20 11.35 -19.26
C THR A 106 -3.72 11.41 -19.08
N ARG A 107 -4.41 12.22 -19.88
CA ARG A 107 -5.87 12.29 -19.88
C ARG A 107 -6.50 10.91 -20.17
N THR A 108 -5.96 10.20 -21.16
CA THR A 108 -6.41 8.83 -21.49
C THR A 108 -6.13 7.86 -20.35
N GLU A 109 -4.94 7.93 -19.74
CA GLU A 109 -4.59 7.08 -18.61
C GLU A 109 -5.53 7.30 -17.42
N ILE A 110 -5.94 8.53 -17.13
CA ILE A 110 -6.93 8.83 -16.08
C ILE A 110 -8.30 8.22 -16.42
N ILE A 111 -8.75 8.33 -17.67
CA ILE A 111 -10.02 7.75 -18.11
C ILE A 111 -10.00 6.21 -17.97
N GLU A 112 -8.88 5.55 -18.23
CA GLU A 112 -8.72 4.10 -18.04
C GLU A 112 -8.94 3.69 -16.59
N PHE A 113 -8.47 4.48 -15.61
CA PHE A 113 -8.78 4.25 -14.21
C PHE A 113 -10.28 4.33 -13.92
N ILE A 114 -10.97 5.35 -14.48
CA ILE A 114 -12.41 5.54 -14.25
C ILE A 114 -13.22 4.40 -14.87
N ARG A 115 -12.80 3.86 -16.01
CA ARG A 115 -13.44 2.70 -16.64
C ARG A 115 -13.42 1.44 -15.76
N SER A 116 -12.62 1.41 -14.70
CA SER A 116 -12.70 0.37 -13.67
C SER A 116 -13.97 0.47 -12.81
N LEU A 117 -14.73 1.58 -12.88
CA LEU A 117 -15.98 1.76 -12.16
C LEU A 117 -17.17 1.21 -12.95
N PRO A 118 -18.23 0.71 -12.28
CA PRO A 118 -19.44 0.24 -12.96
C PRO A 118 -20.23 1.40 -13.54
N GLU A 119 -20.95 1.11 -14.63
CA GLU A 119 -21.99 1.96 -15.22
C GLU A 119 -21.58 3.39 -15.61
N GLN A 120 -20.27 3.66 -15.75
CA GLN A 120 -19.77 4.97 -16.17
C GLN A 120 -19.24 4.92 -17.61
N ASP A 121 -19.91 5.66 -18.52
CA ASP A 121 -19.47 5.88 -19.89
C ASP A 121 -18.77 7.26 -20.00
N VAL A 122 -17.66 7.37 -19.26
CA VAL A 122 -16.86 8.61 -19.26
C VAL A 122 -16.12 8.74 -20.58
N GLN A 123 -16.47 9.78 -21.31
CA GLN A 123 -15.89 10.12 -22.61
C GLN A 123 -14.68 11.06 -22.48
N SER A 124 -14.76 12.04 -21.56
CA SER A 124 -13.70 13.02 -21.41
C SER A 124 -13.67 13.64 -20.00
N ILE A 125 -12.53 14.27 -19.71
CA ILE A 125 -12.31 15.09 -18.52
C ILE A 125 -12.16 16.53 -18.97
N ARG A 126 -12.87 17.43 -18.32
CA ARG A 126 -12.80 18.90 -18.53
C ARG A 126 -12.55 19.60 -17.20
N PHE A 127 -12.23 20.87 -17.23
CA PHE A 127 -11.99 21.67 -16.05
C PHE A 127 -12.63 23.06 -16.24
N GLN A 128 -13.46 23.44 -15.27
CA GLN A 128 -13.97 24.80 -15.18
C GLN A 128 -12.98 25.67 -14.43
N GLU A 129 -12.82 26.91 -14.88
CA GLU A 129 -12.07 27.93 -14.15
C GLU A 129 -12.95 28.57 -13.09
N GLY A 130 -12.52 28.43 -11.84
CA GLY A 130 -13.17 29.01 -10.70
C GLY A 130 -12.53 30.32 -10.22
N PHE A 131 -12.95 30.76 -9.04
CA PHE A 131 -12.46 32.00 -8.45
C PHE A 131 -10.94 31.98 -8.25
N ARG A 132 -10.26 33.07 -8.60
CA ARG A 132 -8.80 33.26 -8.46
C ARG A 132 -7.93 32.21 -9.17
N GLY A 133 -8.45 31.55 -10.20
CA GLY A 133 -7.66 30.57 -10.97
C GLY A 133 -7.70 29.15 -10.40
N THR A 134 -8.61 28.85 -9.49
CA THR A 134 -8.88 27.44 -9.12
C THR A 134 -9.43 26.68 -10.33
N ARG A 135 -9.31 25.37 -10.30
CA ARG A 135 -9.85 24.45 -11.31
C ARG A 135 -10.81 23.48 -10.65
N MET A 136 -12.00 23.35 -11.23
CA MET A 136 -13.01 22.38 -10.85
C MET A 136 -13.05 21.27 -11.88
N LEU A 137 -12.85 20.04 -11.45
CA LEU A 137 -12.96 18.85 -12.29
C LEU A 137 -14.39 18.64 -12.80
N GLU A 138 -14.52 18.29 -14.06
CA GLU A 138 -15.75 17.76 -14.67
C GLU A 138 -15.47 16.46 -15.40
N LEU A 139 -16.36 15.47 -15.18
CA LEU A 139 -16.44 14.28 -16.02
C LEU A 139 -17.57 14.42 -17.01
N VAL A 140 -17.30 14.10 -18.26
CA VAL A 140 -18.30 14.12 -19.33
C VAL A 140 -18.66 12.68 -19.67
N GLU A 141 -19.93 12.34 -19.50
CA GLU A 141 -20.51 11.03 -19.81
C GLU A 141 -21.45 11.14 -20.99
N SER A 142 -21.65 10.03 -21.72
CA SER A 142 -22.61 9.94 -22.81
C SER A 142 -23.74 8.99 -22.45
N PHE A 143 -24.97 9.51 -22.48
CA PHE A 143 -26.18 8.72 -22.25
C PHE A 143 -27.12 8.89 -23.45
N GLY A 144 -27.39 7.79 -24.17
CA GLY A 144 -28.28 7.83 -25.33
C GLY A 144 -27.85 8.82 -26.41
N GLY A 145 -26.54 9.02 -26.59
CA GLY A 145 -25.96 9.96 -27.57
C GLY A 145 -25.97 11.42 -27.13
N LYS A 146 -26.35 11.72 -25.87
CA LYS A 146 -26.27 13.08 -25.29
C LYS A 146 -25.16 13.15 -24.27
N GLU A 147 -24.27 14.15 -24.43
CA GLU A 147 -23.24 14.43 -23.43
C GLU A 147 -23.85 15.12 -22.21
N LYS A 148 -23.39 14.69 -21.02
CA LYS A 148 -23.70 15.31 -19.74
C LYS A 148 -22.41 15.48 -18.95
N ALA A 149 -22.19 16.68 -18.41
CA ALA A 149 -21.03 17.00 -17.61
C ALA A 149 -21.41 17.02 -16.12
N TRP A 150 -20.58 16.40 -15.28
CA TRP A 150 -20.75 16.33 -13.84
C TRP A 150 -19.52 16.92 -13.17
N THR A 151 -19.70 17.93 -12.38
CA THR A 151 -18.66 18.54 -11.56
C THR A 151 -18.30 17.65 -10.38
N ALA A 152 -17.11 17.83 -9.80
CA ALA A 152 -16.60 17.00 -8.72
C ALA A 152 -17.54 16.91 -7.51
N ASP A 153 -18.31 17.95 -7.20
CA ASP A 153 -19.30 17.98 -6.12
C ASP A 153 -20.47 17.00 -6.33
N LEU A 154 -20.76 16.63 -7.57
CA LEU A 154 -21.82 15.69 -7.97
C LEU A 154 -21.34 14.25 -8.15
N LEU A 155 -20.02 14.00 -8.13
CA LEU A 155 -19.48 12.68 -8.32
C LEU A 155 -19.67 11.79 -7.08
N SER A 156 -19.78 10.49 -7.28
CA SER A 156 -19.82 9.53 -6.18
C SER A 156 -18.47 9.47 -5.43
N ASP A 157 -18.49 9.08 -4.15
CA ASP A 157 -17.27 8.90 -3.36
C ASP A 157 -16.33 7.88 -3.99
N GLY A 158 -16.88 6.79 -4.57
CA GLY A 158 -16.08 5.79 -5.28
C GLY A 158 -15.37 6.36 -6.50
N THR A 159 -16.08 7.19 -7.31
CA THR A 159 -15.47 7.88 -8.46
C THR A 159 -14.33 8.80 -8.03
N LEU A 160 -14.54 9.59 -6.98
CA LEU A 160 -13.53 10.48 -6.43
C LEU A 160 -12.32 9.71 -5.92
N ARG A 161 -12.51 8.60 -5.19
CA ARG A 161 -11.41 7.73 -4.71
C ARG A 161 -10.60 7.13 -5.85
N VAL A 162 -11.23 6.62 -6.90
CA VAL A 162 -10.50 6.08 -8.07
C VAL A 162 -9.73 7.18 -8.79
N LEU A 163 -10.30 8.37 -8.91
CA LEU A 163 -9.58 9.54 -9.46
C LEU A 163 -8.38 9.95 -8.59
N ALA A 164 -8.52 9.86 -7.26
CA ALA A 164 -7.41 10.12 -6.33
C ALA A 164 -6.29 9.09 -6.49
N ILE A 165 -6.62 7.80 -6.62
CA ILE A 165 -5.65 6.74 -6.91
C ILE A 165 -4.92 7.01 -8.23
N ALA A 166 -5.67 7.34 -9.29
CA ALA A 166 -5.08 7.72 -10.58
C ALA A 166 -4.14 8.91 -10.42
N ALA A 167 -4.60 10.00 -9.78
CA ALA A 167 -3.78 11.18 -9.54
C ALA A 167 -2.51 10.87 -8.74
N ALA A 168 -2.60 10.05 -7.68
CA ALA A 168 -1.47 9.64 -6.86
C ALA A 168 -0.41 8.91 -7.69
N LEU A 169 -0.82 7.91 -8.48
CA LEU A 169 0.10 7.11 -9.28
C LEU A 169 0.70 7.90 -10.45
N LEU A 170 -0.10 8.78 -11.06
CA LEU A 170 0.32 9.55 -12.22
C LEU A 170 1.15 10.79 -11.87
N SER A 171 1.03 11.32 -10.64
CA SER A 171 1.83 12.45 -10.15
C SER A 171 3.06 12.04 -9.32
N ALA A 172 3.15 10.77 -8.90
CA ALA A 172 4.24 10.29 -8.07
C ALA A 172 5.58 10.26 -8.82
N ASP A 173 6.63 10.74 -8.17
CA ASP A 173 7.99 10.62 -8.68
C ASP A 173 8.46 9.15 -8.68
N ARG A 174 9.38 8.81 -9.58
CA ARG A 174 9.98 7.48 -9.64
C ARG A 174 10.63 7.11 -8.29
N GLY A 175 10.36 5.91 -7.81
CA GLY A 175 10.87 5.42 -6.51
C GLY A 175 9.98 5.78 -5.31
N THR A 176 8.90 6.56 -5.50
CA THR A 176 7.90 6.82 -4.47
C THR A 176 7.22 5.52 -4.05
N THR A 177 6.89 5.41 -2.77
CA THR A 177 5.97 4.39 -2.26
C THR A 177 4.61 5.05 -2.01
N VAL A 178 3.58 4.56 -2.68
CA VAL A 178 2.19 5.00 -2.45
C VAL A 178 1.52 3.97 -1.54
N VAL A 179 1.09 4.43 -0.37
CA VAL A 179 0.36 3.62 0.63
C VAL A 179 -1.10 4.00 0.54
N ILE A 180 -1.98 3.04 0.33
CA ILE A 180 -3.42 3.25 0.23
C ILE A 180 -4.11 2.31 1.21
N GLU A 181 -4.83 2.89 2.17
CA GLU A 181 -5.66 2.12 3.10
C GLU A 181 -7.02 1.85 2.47
N GLU A 182 -7.53 0.62 2.68
CA GLU A 182 -8.86 0.18 2.21
C GLU A 182 -9.09 0.55 0.74
N VAL A 183 -8.19 0.12 -0.12
CA VAL A 183 -8.16 0.47 -1.55
C VAL A 183 -9.45 0.16 -2.31
N ASP A 184 -10.25 -0.74 -1.77
CA ASP A 184 -11.54 -1.20 -2.32
C ASP A 184 -12.75 -0.36 -1.85
N ASN A 185 -12.55 0.63 -0.97
CA ASN A 185 -13.65 1.48 -0.52
C ASN A 185 -14.30 2.22 -1.70
N GLY A 186 -15.60 1.95 -1.90
CA GLY A 186 -16.38 2.53 -2.99
C GLY A 186 -16.16 1.87 -4.36
N VAL A 187 -15.38 0.78 -4.43
CA VAL A 187 -15.16 0.01 -5.66
C VAL A 187 -16.06 -1.23 -5.66
N HIS A 188 -16.85 -1.41 -6.72
CA HIS A 188 -17.68 -2.61 -6.84
C HIS A 188 -16.78 -3.87 -7.00
N PRO A 189 -17.07 -4.99 -6.31
CA PRO A 189 -16.24 -6.20 -6.34
C PRO A 189 -15.93 -6.72 -7.74
N SER A 190 -16.89 -6.62 -8.68
CA SER A 190 -16.69 -7.05 -10.07
C SER A 190 -15.60 -6.26 -10.83
N ARG A 191 -15.19 -5.10 -10.31
CA ARG A 191 -14.17 -4.22 -10.91
C ARG A 191 -12.82 -4.26 -10.20
N ALA A 192 -12.76 -4.94 -9.06
CA ALA A 192 -11.54 -5.04 -8.24
C ALA A 192 -10.33 -5.52 -9.07
N ARG A 193 -10.51 -6.56 -9.88
CA ARG A 193 -9.46 -7.10 -10.75
C ARG A 193 -8.95 -6.07 -11.76
N GLN A 194 -9.84 -5.34 -12.41
CA GLN A 194 -9.47 -4.34 -13.39
C GLN A 194 -8.72 -3.17 -12.74
N LEU A 195 -9.21 -2.68 -11.59
CA LEU A 195 -8.55 -1.62 -10.83
C LEU A 195 -7.14 -2.03 -10.43
N LEU A 196 -6.98 -3.21 -9.80
CA LEU A 196 -5.67 -3.72 -9.39
C LEU A 196 -4.71 -3.89 -10.57
N SER A 197 -5.20 -4.43 -11.71
CA SER A 197 -4.40 -4.58 -12.93
C SER A 197 -3.90 -3.23 -13.43
N THR A 198 -4.80 -2.23 -13.53
CA THR A 198 -4.45 -0.88 -13.97
C THR A 198 -3.45 -0.21 -13.01
N MET A 199 -3.68 -0.33 -11.69
CA MET A 199 -2.76 0.20 -10.68
C MET A 199 -1.37 -0.43 -10.79
N ARG A 200 -1.28 -1.75 -10.94
CA ARG A 200 -0.03 -2.50 -11.07
C ARG A 200 0.74 -2.10 -12.33
N GLU A 201 0.04 -1.99 -13.45
CA GLU A 201 0.62 -1.57 -14.73
C GLU A 201 1.20 -0.15 -14.63
N GLN A 202 0.43 0.80 -14.13
CA GLN A 202 0.88 2.19 -13.97
C GLN A 202 2.03 2.31 -12.97
N ALA A 203 1.96 1.60 -11.85
CA ALA A 203 3.05 1.58 -10.88
C ALA A 203 4.35 1.04 -11.49
N LYS A 204 4.29 -0.05 -12.24
CA LYS A 204 5.43 -0.63 -12.95
C LYS A 204 6.00 0.32 -14.00
N LYS A 205 5.13 0.91 -14.83
CA LYS A 205 5.51 1.86 -15.89
C LYS A 205 6.24 3.07 -15.33
N ARG A 206 5.81 3.57 -14.17
CA ARG A 206 6.34 4.77 -13.53
C ARG A 206 7.45 4.49 -12.51
N GLY A 207 7.70 3.22 -12.17
CA GLY A 207 8.67 2.83 -11.14
C GLY A 207 8.25 3.26 -9.74
N VAL A 208 6.95 3.26 -9.47
CA VAL A 208 6.32 3.52 -8.18
C VAL A 208 6.08 2.19 -7.46
N ARG A 209 6.19 2.18 -6.14
CA ARG A 209 5.84 1.02 -5.29
C ARG A 209 4.47 1.22 -4.68
N LEU A 210 3.72 0.15 -4.55
CA LEU A 210 2.40 0.15 -3.93
C LEU A 210 2.42 -0.66 -2.63
N LEU A 211 1.81 -0.10 -1.59
CA LEU A 211 1.43 -0.82 -0.38
C LEU A 211 -0.06 -0.58 -0.17
N LEU A 212 -0.84 -1.63 -0.28
CA LEU A 212 -2.30 -1.58 -0.25
C LEU A 212 -2.80 -2.37 0.95
N SER A 213 -3.79 -1.85 1.67
CA SER A 213 -4.54 -2.64 2.63
C SER A 213 -5.96 -2.90 2.16
N THR A 214 -6.51 -4.06 2.54
CA THR A 214 -7.89 -4.44 2.30
C THR A 214 -8.34 -5.48 3.31
N HIS A 215 -9.61 -5.50 3.60
CA HIS A 215 -10.29 -6.58 4.31
C HIS A 215 -11.35 -7.27 3.44
N ASN A 216 -11.43 -6.93 2.15
CA ASN A 216 -12.45 -7.42 1.22
C ASN A 216 -11.98 -8.71 0.51
N PRO A 217 -12.65 -9.86 0.74
CA PRO A 217 -12.31 -11.12 0.10
C PRO A 217 -12.31 -11.05 -1.43
N ALA A 218 -13.25 -10.31 -2.03
CA ALA A 218 -13.32 -10.19 -3.49
C ALA A 218 -12.09 -9.48 -4.09
N LEU A 219 -11.48 -8.52 -3.36
CA LEU A 219 -10.23 -7.90 -3.78
C LEU A 219 -9.06 -8.87 -3.64
N MET A 220 -9.05 -9.68 -2.56
CA MET A 220 -8.02 -10.71 -2.37
C MET A 220 -8.06 -11.76 -3.48
N ASP A 221 -9.27 -12.18 -3.92
CA ASP A 221 -9.45 -13.13 -5.03
C ASP A 221 -9.14 -12.51 -6.42
N ALA A 222 -9.11 -11.19 -6.47
CA ALA A 222 -8.72 -10.46 -7.68
C ALA A 222 -7.20 -10.32 -7.86
N LEU A 223 -6.41 -10.67 -6.84
CA LEU A 223 -4.94 -10.63 -6.92
C LEU A 223 -4.44 -11.63 -7.97
N PRO A 224 -3.47 -11.24 -8.81
CA PRO A 224 -2.80 -12.18 -9.67
C PRO A 224 -1.90 -13.14 -8.87
N ASP A 225 -1.71 -14.36 -9.36
CA ASP A 225 -0.96 -15.41 -8.66
C ASP A 225 0.46 -14.96 -8.25
N GLU A 226 1.13 -14.16 -9.10
CA GLU A 226 2.47 -13.64 -8.81
C GLU A 226 2.50 -12.66 -7.63
N ALA A 227 1.36 -12.08 -7.26
CA ALA A 227 1.27 -11.15 -6.13
C ALA A 227 0.89 -11.84 -4.81
N LEU A 228 0.40 -13.09 -4.85
CA LEU A 228 0.00 -13.81 -3.65
C LEU A 228 1.16 -13.99 -2.65
N GLY A 229 2.38 -14.22 -3.16
CA GLY A 229 3.57 -14.31 -2.32
C GLY A 229 3.92 -13.01 -1.60
N ASP A 230 3.49 -11.86 -2.09
CA ASP A 230 3.75 -10.54 -1.49
C ASP A 230 2.70 -10.11 -0.48
N VAL A 231 1.64 -10.92 -0.29
CA VAL A 231 0.60 -10.62 0.68
C VAL A 231 1.14 -10.76 2.09
N ILE A 232 0.92 -9.72 2.91
CA ILE A 232 1.26 -9.70 4.32
C ILE A 232 -0.04 -9.84 5.10
N PHE A 233 -0.16 -10.92 5.86
CA PHE A 233 -1.30 -11.16 6.73
C PHE A 233 -1.03 -10.60 8.12
N CYS A 234 -1.96 -9.76 8.61
CA CYS A 234 -1.92 -9.20 9.95
C CYS A 234 -2.85 -9.98 10.86
N TYR A 235 -2.35 -10.48 11.98
CA TYR A 235 -3.14 -11.22 12.95
C TYR A 235 -2.75 -10.85 14.37
N ARG A 236 -3.63 -11.17 15.32
CA ARG A 236 -3.36 -11.01 16.75
C ARG A 236 -2.83 -12.32 17.33
N ASP A 237 -1.65 -12.26 17.95
CA ASP A 237 -1.12 -13.40 18.69
C ASP A 237 -2.03 -13.75 19.87
N SER A 238 -2.41 -15.02 19.98
CA SER A 238 -3.34 -15.47 21.04
C SER A 238 -2.72 -15.56 22.43
N LYS A 239 -1.37 -15.61 22.53
CA LYS A 239 -0.64 -15.73 23.78
C LYS A 239 -0.17 -14.38 24.31
N GLN A 240 0.32 -13.53 23.44
CA GLN A 240 0.89 -12.23 23.82
C GLN A 240 -0.11 -11.08 23.63
N GLY A 241 -1.10 -11.24 22.76
CA GLY A 241 -2.14 -10.26 22.51
C GLY A 241 -1.69 -9.09 21.63
N ASP A 242 -0.47 -9.09 21.12
CA ASP A 242 0.07 -8.12 20.20
C ASP A 242 -0.27 -8.45 18.74
N SER A 243 -0.13 -7.47 17.85
CA SER A 243 -0.31 -7.65 16.41
C SER A 243 0.97 -8.21 15.79
N GLN A 244 0.81 -9.23 14.98
CA GLN A 244 1.89 -9.88 14.24
C GLN A 244 1.66 -9.75 12.74
N LEU A 245 2.74 -9.68 11.98
CA LEU A 245 2.73 -9.64 10.53
C LEU A 245 3.47 -10.86 9.98
N VAL A 246 2.88 -11.54 9.03
CA VAL A 246 3.52 -12.64 8.33
C VAL A 246 3.31 -12.49 6.82
N ARG A 247 4.38 -12.63 6.05
CA ARG A 247 4.28 -12.71 4.61
C ARG A 247 3.87 -14.12 4.22
N LEU A 248 2.83 -14.28 3.39
CA LEU A 248 2.25 -15.59 3.10
C LEU A 248 3.28 -16.57 2.53
N GLN A 249 4.18 -16.12 1.65
CA GLN A 249 5.23 -16.98 1.10
C GLN A 249 6.24 -17.49 2.13
N ASP A 250 6.34 -16.85 3.31
CA ASP A 250 7.26 -17.26 4.38
C ASP A 250 6.64 -18.32 5.31
N LEU A 251 5.37 -18.66 5.08
CA LEU A 251 4.71 -19.75 5.78
C LEU A 251 5.31 -21.10 5.38
N GLN A 252 5.53 -21.97 6.36
CA GLN A 252 6.17 -23.28 6.17
C GLN A 252 5.50 -24.15 5.10
N ASP A 253 4.19 -23.99 4.89
CA ASP A 253 3.40 -24.73 3.90
C ASP A 253 2.57 -23.80 3.01
N TYR A 254 3.20 -22.72 2.53
CA TYR A 254 2.57 -21.78 1.59
C TYR A 254 1.94 -22.48 0.36
N PRO A 255 2.63 -23.43 -0.31
CA PRO A 255 2.02 -24.15 -1.43
C PRO A 255 0.75 -24.93 -1.02
N GLY A 256 0.77 -25.57 0.14
CA GLY A 256 -0.40 -26.29 0.68
C GLY A 256 -1.55 -25.36 1.07
N LEU A 257 -1.26 -24.12 1.45
CA LEU A 257 -2.27 -23.09 1.71
C LEU A 257 -2.97 -22.67 0.42
N VAL A 258 -2.21 -22.20 -0.58
CA VAL A 258 -2.77 -21.67 -1.84
C VAL A 258 -3.45 -22.74 -2.71
N ALA A 259 -3.07 -24.01 -2.55
CA ALA A 259 -3.72 -25.13 -3.23
C ALA A 259 -5.14 -25.42 -2.72
N GLN A 260 -5.55 -24.87 -1.56
CA GLN A 260 -6.89 -25.13 -0.98
C GLN A 260 -7.98 -24.23 -1.58
N GLY A 261 -7.63 -23.15 -2.28
CA GLY A 261 -8.60 -22.29 -2.93
C GLY A 261 -8.17 -20.83 -3.06
N PRO A 262 -9.09 -19.97 -3.50
CA PRO A 262 -8.86 -18.53 -3.62
C PRO A 262 -8.58 -17.87 -2.26
N LEU A 263 -7.70 -16.87 -2.23
CA LEU A 263 -7.22 -16.25 -0.99
C LEU A 263 -8.35 -15.63 -0.15
N GLY A 264 -9.31 -14.97 -0.76
CA GLY A 264 -10.43 -14.36 -0.06
C GLY A 264 -11.32 -15.39 0.62
N GLU A 265 -11.54 -16.54 -0.04
CA GLU A 265 -12.25 -17.67 0.55
C GLU A 265 -11.46 -18.27 1.72
N LEU A 266 -10.14 -18.46 1.57
CA LEU A 266 -9.27 -18.97 2.63
C LEU A 266 -9.27 -18.07 3.88
N VAL A 267 -9.29 -16.74 3.67
CA VAL A 267 -9.38 -15.75 4.76
C VAL A 267 -10.76 -15.81 5.42
N THR A 268 -11.82 -15.78 4.63
CA THR A 268 -13.21 -15.80 5.13
C THR A 268 -13.52 -17.05 5.96
N ASN A 269 -13.00 -18.22 5.53
CA ASN A 269 -13.17 -19.49 6.22
C ASN A 269 -12.18 -19.69 7.39
N GLY A 270 -11.36 -18.69 7.72
CA GLY A 270 -10.36 -18.74 8.79
C GLY A 270 -9.25 -19.77 8.57
N ILE A 271 -9.03 -20.19 7.31
CA ILE A 271 -7.98 -21.15 6.96
C ILE A 271 -6.61 -20.51 7.14
N VAL A 272 -6.42 -19.27 6.64
CA VAL A 272 -5.17 -18.54 6.81
C VAL A 272 -4.84 -18.35 8.30
N ASP A 273 -5.83 -17.98 9.12
CA ASP A 273 -5.67 -17.86 10.58
C ASP A 273 -5.15 -19.15 11.21
N ARG A 274 -5.68 -20.30 10.82
CA ARG A 274 -5.23 -21.61 11.32
C ARG A 274 -3.80 -21.92 10.92
N PHE A 275 -3.43 -21.66 9.67
CA PHE A 275 -2.07 -21.87 9.17
C PHE A 275 -1.03 -21.01 9.90
N VAL A 276 -1.41 -19.77 10.24
CA VAL A 276 -0.52 -18.82 10.91
C VAL A 276 -0.44 -19.07 12.41
N LYS A 277 -1.56 -19.31 13.08
CA LYS A 277 -1.62 -19.46 14.54
C LYS A 277 -1.26 -20.87 15.03
N ASN A 278 -1.52 -21.89 14.22
CA ASN A 278 -1.28 -23.27 14.53
C ASN A 278 -0.63 -24.00 13.36
N PRO A 279 0.63 -23.71 13.02
CA PRO A 279 1.32 -24.37 11.91
C PRO A 279 1.48 -25.87 12.23
N GLU A 280 0.95 -26.74 11.37
CA GLU A 280 1.11 -28.19 11.50
C GLU A 280 2.50 -28.62 11.06
N THR A 281 3.17 -29.43 11.88
CA THR A 281 4.45 -30.00 11.49
C THR A 281 4.26 -31.06 10.39
N PRO A 282 5.32 -31.35 9.59
CA PRO A 282 5.26 -32.42 8.58
C PRO A 282 4.84 -33.76 9.16
N GLU A 283 5.28 -34.08 10.40
CA GLU A 283 4.94 -35.29 11.12
C GLU A 283 3.44 -35.35 11.45
N GLN A 284 2.86 -34.22 11.93
CA GLN A 284 1.43 -34.13 12.23
C GLN A 284 0.56 -34.30 10.98
N LYS A 285 0.98 -33.73 9.84
CA LYS A 285 0.30 -33.90 8.55
C LYS A 285 0.35 -35.35 8.09
N LYS A 286 1.53 -35.98 8.18
CA LYS A 286 1.70 -37.40 7.85
C LYS A 286 0.81 -38.28 8.72
N GLN A 287 0.76 -38.03 10.03
CA GLN A 287 -0.08 -38.81 10.95
C GLN A 287 -1.57 -38.63 10.61
N LYS A 288 -2.04 -37.42 10.38
CA LYS A 288 -3.44 -37.16 9.95
C LYS A 288 -3.80 -37.86 8.65
N ALA A 289 -2.87 -37.88 7.67
CA ALA A 289 -3.08 -38.58 6.42
C ALA A 289 -3.18 -40.11 6.63
N LEU A 290 -2.35 -40.67 7.50
CA LEU A 290 -2.39 -42.10 7.85
C LEU A 290 -3.70 -42.45 8.58
N ASP A 291 -4.11 -41.63 9.56
CA ASP A 291 -5.36 -41.84 10.32
C ASP A 291 -6.59 -41.75 9.38
N TRP A 292 -6.58 -40.80 8.40
CA TRP A 292 -7.62 -40.70 7.39
C TRP A 292 -7.66 -41.94 6.49
N LEU A 293 -6.50 -42.48 6.05
CA LEU A 293 -6.40 -43.69 5.25
C LEU A 293 -6.89 -44.94 6.05
N ALA A 294 -6.56 -45.01 7.31
CA ALA A 294 -7.04 -46.10 8.19
C ALA A 294 -8.56 -46.09 8.31
N LYS A 295 -9.16 -44.87 8.55
CA LYS A 295 -10.63 -44.73 8.56
C LYS A 295 -11.29 -45.13 7.24
N MET A 296 -10.68 -44.77 6.09
CA MET A 296 -11.21 -45.16 4.79
C MET A 296 -11.12 -46.66 4.51
N ARG A 297 -10.19 -47.37 5.16
CA ARG A 297 -10.04 -48.84 5.08
C ARG A 297 -10.92 -49.61 6.06
N GLY A 298 -11.66 -48.89 6.96
CA GLY A 298 -12.46 -49.56 7.97
C GLY A 298 -11.64 -50.19 9.10
N GLU A 299 -10.37 -49.79 9.25
CA GLU A 299 -9.50 -50.19 10.35
C GLU A 299 -9.80 -49.24 11.52
N ASP A 300 -10.61 -49.69 12.49
CA ASP A 300 -10.81 -48.94 13.75
C ASP A 300 -9.46 -48.86 14.48
N VAL A 301 -9.03 -47.60 14.76
CA VAL A 301 -7.84 -47.29 15.56
C VAL A 301 -8.21 -47.21 17.03
#